data_74ebaf64b1d7412a4c87d1f61cd4acb0
#
_entry.id   74ebaf64b1d7412a4c87d1f61cd4acb0
#
_cell.length_a   1.000
_cell.length_b   1.000
_cell.length_c   1.000
_cell.angle_alpha   90.00
_cell.angle_beta   90.00
_cell.angle_gamma   90.00
#
_symmetry.space_group_name_H-M   'P 1'
#
loop_
_entity.id
_entity.type
_entity.pdbx_description
1 polymer ?
#
loop_
_entity_poly.entity_id
_entity_poly.type
_entity_poly.pdbx_seq_one_letter_code
_entity_poly.pdbx_strand_id
1 'polypeptide(L)'
;MATAGEKIYQWDRNPRMPVPPPPRGSCDCQFHIYEDPAKFPPRPNPPYPAIESATFTEAQRMHKAIGFDRGVIVHSAIYGSDHRLLLHALESLNDRDRYRGIGIVDNRVSDQELERMNAAGVRAARFNFVRFLTLDQREAEVRR
;
A
#
# COMPACT_ATOMS: atom_id res chain seq x y z
N MET A 1 8.86 19.30 -10.29
CA MET A 1 7.77 20.30 -10.23
C MET A 1 6.61 19.72 -11.00
N ALA A 2 5.46 19.49 -10.38
CA ALA A 2 4.25 19.11 -11.10
C ALA A 2 3.82 20.31 -11.96
N THR A 3 3.62 20.08 -13.25
CA THR A 3 3.09 21.10 -14.16
C THR A 3 1.65 21.42 -13.78
N ALA A 4 1.32 22.71 -13.67
CA ALA A 4 -0.04 23.18 -13.46
C ALA A 4 -0.94 22.63 -14.58
N GLY A 5 -1.82 21.66 -14.26
CA GLY A 5 -2.78 21.08 -15.20
C GLY A 5 -2.94 19.55 -15.13
N GLU A 6 -2.13 18.85 -14.36
CA GLU A 6 -2.33 17.40 -14.20
C GLU A 6 -3.56 17.14 -13.32
N LYS A 7 -4.61 16.60 -13.93
CA LYS A 7 -5.87 16.28 -13.25
C LYS A 7 -5.63 15.13 -12.28
N ILE A 8 -5.54 15.42 -10.99
CA ILE A 8 -5.50 14.39 -9.95
C ILE A 8 -6.86 13.70 -9.95
N TYR A 9 -6.88 12.43 -10.35
CA TYR A 9 -8.10 11.63 -10.24
C TYR A 9 -8.39 11.36 -8.78
N GLN A 10 -9.54 11.86 -8.31
CA GLN A 10 -10.03 11.57 -6.98
C GLN A 10 -10.65 10.17 -6.98
N TRP A 11 -10.50 9.45 -5.86
CA TRP A 11 -11.20 8.18 -5.67
C TRP A 11 -12.70 8.42 -5.47
N ASP A 12 -13.52 7.42 -5.86
CA ASP A 12 -14.98 7.49 -5.71
C ASP A 12 -15.38 7.41 -4.24
N ARG A 13 -15.94 8.51 -3.72
CA ARG A 13 -16.38 8.60 -2.31
C ARG A 13 -17.70 7.87 -2.04
N ASN A 14 -18.43 7.49 -3.09
CA ASN A 14 -19.74 6.84 -2.99
C ASN A 14 -19.84 5.61 -3.91
N PRO A 15 -18.95 4.63 -3.77
CA PRO A 15 -18.98 3.44 -4.59
C PRO A 15 -20.26 2.65 -4.36
N ARG A 16 -20.78 2.01 -5.40
CA ARG A 16 -22.00 1.21 -5.36
C ARG A 16 -21.68 -0.27 -5.52
N MET A 17 -22.51 -1.10 -4.90
CA MET A 17 -22.44 -2.55 -5.08
C MET A 17 -22.53 -2.89 -6.58
N PRO A 18 -21.60 -3.66 -7.13
CA PRO A 18 -21.69 -4.13 -8.52
C PRO A 18 -22.83 -5.11 -8.71
N VAL A 19 -23.28 -5.24 -9.95
CA VAL A 19 -24.33 -6.19 -10.34
C VAL A 19 -23.76 -7.11 -11.44
N PRO A 20 -23.65 -8.41 -11.18
CA PRO A 20 -23.95 -9.13 -9.93
C PRO A 20 -22.97 -8.79 -8.80
N PRO A 21 -23.34 -8.98 -7.53
CA PRO A 21 -22.43 -8.77 -6.41
C PRO A 21 -21.26 -9.76 -6.46
N PRO A 22 -20.07 -9.40 -5.93
CA PRO A 22 -18.96 -10.32 -5.86
C PRO A 22 -19.26 -11.50 -4.92
N PRO A 23 -18.69 -12.69 -5.19
CA PRO A 23 -18.83 -13.84 -4.30
C PRO A 23 -18.31 -13.55 -2.89
N ARG A 24 -18.86 -14.27 -1.89
CA ARG A 24 -18.32 -14.20 -0.52
C ARG A 24 -16.84 -14.58 -0.50
N GLY A 25 -16.06 -13.87 0.31
CA GLY A 25 -14.62 -14.07 0.38
C GLY A 25 -13.83 -13.39 -0.74
N SER A 26 -14.47 -12.56 -1.56
CA SER A 26 -13.77 -11.75 -2.56
C SER A 26 -12.72 -10.85 -1.90
N CYS A 27 -11.58 -10.70 -2.58
CA CYS A 27 -10.43 -9.97 -2.10
C CYS A 27 -9.99 -8.90 -3.11
N ASP A 28 -9.84 -7.66 -2.65
CA ASP A 28 -9.06 -6.67 -3.39
C ASP A 28 -7.58 -7.00 -3.21
N CYS A 29 -6.95 -7.52 -4.25
CA CYS A 29 -5.57 -7.99 -4.20
C CYS A 29 -4.53 -6.87 -4.33
N GLN A 30 -4.94 -5.63 -4.60
CA GLN A 30 -4.03 -4.51 -4.73
C GLN A 30 -4.72 -3.17 -4.53
N PHE A 31 -4.49 -2.54 -3.38
CA PHE A 31 -4.82 -1.14 -3.17
C PHE A 31 -3.73 -0.43 -2.37
N HIS A 32 -3.72 0.90 -2.46
CA HIS A 32 -2.82 1.76 -1.70
C HIS A 32 -3.62 2.57 -0.68
N ILE A 33 -2.96 2.95 0.40
CA ILE A 33 -3.49 3.87 1.39
C ILE A 33 -2.57 5.10 1.52
N TYR A 34 -3.18 6.25 1.80
CA TYR A 34 -2.50 7.52 1.96
C TYR A 34 -3.11 8.23 3.16
N GLU A 35 -2.31 8.51 4.15
CA GLU A 35 -2.71 9.16 5.40
C GLU A 35 -2.17 10.59 5.48
N ASP A 36 -2.54 11.28 6.56
CA ASP A 36 -2.05 12.61 6.85
C ASP A 36 -0.51 12.68 6.76
N PRO A 37 0.05 13.48 5.84
CA PRO A 37 1.49 13.59 5.67
C PRO A 37 2.22 14.19 6.87
N ALA A 38 1.53 14.81 7.82
CA ALA A 38 2.12 15.22 9.09
C ALA A 38 2.46 14.04 10.00
N LYS A 39 1.71 12.93 9.87
CA LYS A 39 1.96 11.68 10.63
C LYS A 39 2.82 10.70 9.84
N PHE A 40 2.55 10.58 8.55
CA PHE A 40 3.20 9.65 7.65
C PHE A 40 3.75 10.42 6.43
N PRO A 41 4.88 11.11 6.59
CA PRO A 41 5.44 11.90 5.49
C PRO A 41 5.91 11.02 4.34
N PRO A 42 5.68 11.46 3.09
CA PRO A 42 6.32 10.85 1.94
C PRO A 42 7.85 10.91 2.05
N ARG A 43 8.53 9.96 1.42
CA ARG A 43 9.98 9.98 1.31
C ARG A 43 10.47 11.25 0.57
N PRO A 44 11.72 11.68 0.76
CA PRO A 44 12.32 12.71 -0.08
C PRO A 44 12.28 12.31 -1.57
N ASN A 45 11.93 13.24 -2.46
CA ASN A 45 11.83 13.01 -3.91
C ASN A 45 10.95 11.80 -4.28
N PRO A 46 9.66 11.80 -3.92
CA PRO A 46 8.78 10.71 -4.24
C PRO A 46 8.61 10.58 -5.78
N PRO A 47 8.31 9.39 -6.31
CA PRO A 47 8.21 9.15 -7.76
C PRO A 47 7.03 9.85 -8.44
N TYR A 48 6.06 10.30 -7.65
CA TYR A 48 4.90 11.09 -8.08
C TYR A 48 4.45 12.00 -6.92
N PRO A 49 3.69 13.07 -7.20
CA PRO A 49 3.19 13.99 -6.18
C PRO A 49 2.39 13.29 -5.09
N ALA A 50 2.34 13.88 -3.91
CA ALA A 50 1.45 13.41 -2.86
C ALA A 50 0.00 13.38 -3.37
N ILE A 51 -0.68 12.27 -3.14
CA ILE A 51 -2.07 12.07 -3.50
C ILE A 51 -2.94 12.59 -2.34
N GLU A 52 -4.16 13.02 -2.64
CA GLU A 52 -5.17 13.31 -1.63
C GLU A 52 -5.29 12.12 -0.65
N SER A 53 -5.51 12.42 0.62
CA SER A 53 -5.70 11.40 1.64
C SER A 53 -6.77 10.38 1.22
N ALA A 54 -6.39 9.10 1.22
CA ALA A 54 -7.26 7.97 0.98
C ALA A 54 -6.94 6.92 2.06
N THR A 55 -7.53 7.12 3.22
CA THR A 55 -7.17 6.41 4.45
C THR A 55 -7.54 4.95 4.43
N PHE A 56 -6.96 4.17 5.34
CA PHE A 56 -7.33 2.76 5.48
C PHE A 56 -8.81 2.60 5.87
N THR A 57 -9.33 3.47 6.71
CA THR A 57 -10.76 3.49 7.07
C THR A 57 -11.66 3.70 5.85
N GLU A 58 -11.28 4.58 4.95
CA GLU A 58 -12.02 4.82 3.70
C GLU A 58 -11.95 3.63 2.75
N ALA A 59 -10.78 2.96 2.65
CA ALA A 59 -10.65 1.74 1.90
C ALA A 59 -11.55 0.62 2.44
N GLN A 60 -11.61 0.44 3.76
CA GLN A 60 -12.51 -0.52 4.40
C GLN A 60 -13.99 -0.20 4.12
N ARG A 61 -14.37 1.08 4.15
CA ARG A 61 -15.72 1.52 3.80
C ARG A 61 -16.04 1.21 2.33
N MET A 62 -15.12 1.49 1.43
CA MET A 62 -15.25 1.15 0.01
C MET A 62 -15.43 -0.36 -0.18
N HIS A 63 -14.56 -1.19 0.40
CA HIS A 63 -14.66 -2.65 0.31
C HIS A 63 -16.04 -3.16 0.77
N LYS A 64 -16.52 -2.64 1.91
CA LYS A 64 -17.86 -2.97 2.40
C LYS A 64 -18.96 -2.57 1.40
N ALA A 65 -18.85 -1.39 0.77
CA ALA A 65 -19.85 -0.90 -0.18
C ALA A 65 -19.88 -1.72 -1.47
N ILE A 66 -18.73 -2.23 -1.94
CA ILE A 66 -18.64 -3.04 -3.16
C ILE A 66 -18.67 -4.55 -2.91
N GLY A 67 -18.82 -4.99 -1.65
CA GLY A 67 -18.97 -6.40 -1.27
C GLY A 67 -17.66 -7.20 -1.20
N PHE A 68 -16.53 -6.55 -0.94
CA PHE A 68 -15.26 -7.23 -0.71
C PHE A 68 -15.05 -7.51 0.78
N ASP A 69 -14.72 -8.75 1.10
CA ASP A 69 -14.49 -9.20 2.48
C ASP A 69 -13.05 -9.03 2.93
N ARG A 70 -12.12 -9.04 1.98
CA ARG A 70 -10.68 -9.08 2.23
C ARG A 70 -9.92 -8.09 1.35
N GLY A 71 -8.70 -7.75 1.76
CA GLY A 71 -7.85 -6.88 0.96
C GLY A 71 -6.36 -7.06 1.20
N VAL A 72 -5.57 -6.68 0.21
CA VAL A 72 -4.11 -6.66 0.29
C VAL A 72 -3.61 -5.22 0.11
N ILE A 73 -3.11 -4.64 1.20
CA ILE A 73 -2.50 -3.31 1.17
C ILE A 73 -1.12 -3.43 0.51
N VAL A 74 -0.98 -2.90 -0.68
CA VAL A 74 0.33 -2.80 -1.33
C VAL A 74 0.97 -1.49 -0.92
N HIS A 75 2.15 -1.55 -0.30
CA HIS A 75 2.86 -0.36 0.15
C HIS A 75 3.16 0.58 -1.02
N SER A 76 2.79 1.86 -0.87
CA SER A 76 2.97 2.85 -1.93
C SER A 76 4.41 3.31 -2.05
N ALA A 77 4.89 3.47 -3.29
CA ALA A 77 6.24 3.91 -3.60
C ALA A 77 6.58 5.32 -3.07
N ILE A 78 5.59 6.13 -2.74
CA ILE A 78 5.86 7.46 -2.16
C ILE A 78 6.47 7.40 -0.76
N TYR A 79 6.25 6.29 -0.03
CA TYR A 79 6.83 6.07 1.32
C TYR A 79 8.18 5.33 1.26
N GLY A 80 8.55 4.75 0.10
CA GLY A 80 9.77 3.96 -0.04
C GLY A 80 9.79 2.77 0.92
N SER A 81 10.86 2.59 1.68
CA SER A 81 11.01 1.54 2.70
C SER A 81 10.56 1.97 4.11
N ASP A 82 9.83 3.07 4.25
CA ASP A 82 9.21 3.46 5.53
C ASP A 82 7.87 2.75 5.72
N HIS A 83 7.88 1.63 6.43
CA HIS A 83 6.71 0.78 6.62
C HIS A 83 5.74 1.25 7.71
N ARG A 84 6.01 2.37 8.39
CA ARG A 84 5.19 2.81 9.54
C ARG A 84 3.70 2.88 9.24
N LEU A 85 3.31 3.43 8.08
CA LEU A 85 1.90 3.49 7.70
C LEU A 85 1.29 2.11 7.47
N LEU A 86 1.99 1.25 6.72
CA LEU A 86 1.53 -0.12 6.44
C LEU A 86 1.33 -0.92 7.74
N LEU A 87 2.30 -0.86 8.64
CA LEU A 87 2.24 -1.57 9.92
C LEU A 87 1.13 -1.01 10.80
N HIS A 88 1.02 0.32 10.91
CA HIS A 88 -0.05 0.98 11.65
C HIS A 88 -1.45 0.54 11.18
N ALA A 89 -1.67 0.48 9.88
CA ALA A 89 -2.94 0.03 9.31
C ALA A 89 -3.24 -1.44 9.66
N LEU A 90 -2.28 -2.34 9.51
CA LEU A 90 -2.45 -3.76 9.80
C LEU A 90 -2.62 -4.04 11.30
N GLU A 91 -1.88 -3.33 12.16
CA GLU A 91 -1.95 -3.46 13.61
C GLU A 91 -3.26 -2.91 14.20
N SER A 92 -3.91 -1.97 13.51
CA SER A 92 -5.21 -1.40 13.92
C SER A 92 -6.40 -2.36 13.76
N LEU A 93 -6.20 -3.50 13.10
CA LEU A 93 -7.27 -4.46 12.81
C LEU A 93 -7.63 -5.33 14.01
N ASN A 94 -8.92 -5.41 14.33
CA ASN A 94 -9.45 -6.40 15.26
C ASN A 94 -9.45 -7.81 14.66
N ASP A 95 -9.82 -7.93 13.37
CA ASP A 95 -9.78 -9.17 12.61
C ASP A 95 -8.61 -9.12 11.62
N ARG A 96 -7.49 -9.68 12.04
CA ARG A 96 -6.25 -9.67 11.26
C ARG A 96 -6.30 -10.56 10.01
N ASP A 97 -7.28 -11.45 9.89
CA ASP A 97 -7.39 -12.35 8.74
C ASP A 97 -8.00 -11.70 7.51
N ARG A 98 -8.64 -10.56 7.69
CA ARG A 98 -9.27 -9.83 6.57
C ARG A 98 -8.29 -9.09 5.67
N TYR A 99 -7.17 -8.63 6.21
CA TYR A 99 -6.20 -7.84 5.44
C TYR A 99 -4.78 -8.37 5.60
N ARG A 100 -4.01 -8.22 4.54
CA ARG A 100 -2.57 -8.52 4.50
C ARG A 100 -1.83 -7.35 3.88
N GLY A 101 -0.52 -7.31 4.08
CA GLY A 101 0.35 -6.30 3.50
C GLY A 101 1.37 -6.86 2.52
N ILE A 102 1.77 -6.02 1.58
CA ILE A 102 2.96 -6.21 0.73
C ILE A 102 3.85 -5.01 0.99
N GLY A 103 5.06 -5.23 1.53
CA GLY A 103 6.03 -4.18 1.84
C GLY A 103 7.02 -3.94 0.71
N ILE A 104 7.44 -2.69 0.51
CA ILE A 104 8.59 -2.39 -0.36
C ILE A 104 9.86 -2.63 0.45
N VAL A 105 10.71 -3.52 -0.03
CA VAL A 105 11.99 -3.81 0.60
C VAL A 105 13.14 -3.56 -0.36
N ASP A 106 14.31 -3.33 0.19
CA ASP A 106 15.59 -3.27 -0.51
C ASP A 106 16.62 -4.14 0.20
N ASN A 107 17.84 -4.22 -0.33
CA ASN A 107 18.91 -5.05 0.22
C ASN A 107 19.44 -4.59 1.60
N ARG A 108 18.90 -3.53 2.17
CA ARG A 108 19.27 -2.99 3.50
C ARG A 108 18.26 -3.36 4.58
N VAL A 109 17.14 -4.00 4.21
CA VAL A 109 16.14 -4.42 5.20
C VAL A 109 16.77 -5.40 6.19
N SER A 110 16.58 -5.15 7.48
CA SER A 110 17.08 -6.03 8.53
C SER A 110 16.13 -7.21 8.79
N ASP A 111 16.68 -8.29 9.33
CA ASP A 111 15.88 -9.44 9.74
C ASP A 111 14.85 -9.05 10.81
N GLN A 112 15.23 -8.17 11.74
CA GLN A 112 14.32 -7.62 12.75
C GLN A 112 13.13 -6.88 12.13
N GLU A 113 13.36 -6.08 11.08
CA GLU A 113 12.27 -5.40 10.38
C GLU A 113 11.38 -6.39 9.62
N LEU A 114 11.97 -7.42 9.00
CA LEU A 114 11.20 -8.49 8.35
C LEU A 114 10.34 -9.27 9.35
N GLU A 115 10.87 -9.58 10.52
CA GLU A 115 10.11 -10.23 11.60
C GLU A 115 8.95 -9.36 12.08
N ARG A 116 9.18 -8.06 12.27
CA ARG A 116 8.15 -7.08 12.63
C ARG A 116 7.07 -7.00 11.57
N MET A 117 7.45 -6.89 10.31
CA MET A 117 6.52 -6.87 9.18
C MET A 117 5.68 -8.15 9.14
N ASN A 118 6.30 -9.31 9.31
CA ASN A 118 5.59 -10.60 9.35
C ASN A 118 4.61 -10.67 10.52
N ALA A 119 5.02 -10.26 11.72
CA ALA A 119 4.16 -10.22 12.90
C ALA A 119 2.93 -9.33 12.70
N ALA A 120 3.07 -8.19 11.99
CA ALA A 120 1.98 -7.29 11.67
C ALA A 120 1.03 -7.82 10.58
N GLY A 121 1.43 -8.83 9.80
CA GLY A 121 0.59 -9.38 8.73
C GLY A 121 1.04 -9.05 7.31
N VAL A 122 2.26 -8.55 7.12
CA VAL A 122 2.90 -8.48 5.80
C VAL A 122 3.27 -9.88 5.35
N ARG A 123 2.96 -10.24 4.09
CA ARG A 123 3.14 -11.61 3.56
C ARG A 123 3.89 -11.67 2.25
N ALA A 124 4.27 -10.52 1.69
CA ALA A 124 5.08 -10.47 0.48
C ALA A 124 5.96 -9.23 0.46
N ALA A 125 7.03 -9.31 -0.31
CA ALA A 125 7.93 -8.22 -0.60
C ALA A 125 7.67 -7.69 -2.02
N ARG A 126 7.72 -6.37 -2.17
CA ARG A 126 7.66 -5.67 -3.44
C ARG A 126 9.02 -5.06 -3.74
N PHE A 127 9.62 -5.46 -4.84
CA PHE A 127 10.79 -4.80 -5.41
C PHE A 127 10.33 -3.81 -6.47
N ASN A 128 10.63 -2.54 -6.28
CA ASN A 128 10.17 -1.49 -7.19
C ASN A 128 11.30 -1.06 -8.12
N PHE A 129 11.33 -1.60 -9.33
CA PHE A 129 12.33 -1.32 -10.35
C PHE A 129 11.98 -0.16 -11.28
N VAL A 130 10.95 0.61 -10.96
CA VAL A 130 10.51 1.72 -11.81
C VAL A 130 11.47 2.90 -11.64
N ARG A 131 12.28 3.13 -12.64
CA ARG A 131 13.05 4.32 -13.00
C ARG A 131 14.52 4.47 -12.57
N PHE A 132 15.07 3.79 -11.55
CA PHE A 132 16.35 4.26 -10.99
C PHE A 132 17.44 3.20 -10.80
N LEU A 133 17.18 1.96 -11.14
CA LEU A 133 18.18 0.91 -10.99
C LEU A 133 18.65 0.40 -12.35
N THR A 134 19.96 0.23 -12.52
CA THR A 134 20.54 -0.55 -13.61
C THR A 134 20.10 -2.02 -13.50
N LEU A 135 20.27 -2.82 -14.55
CA LEU A 135 19.97 -4.26 -14.50
C LEU A 135 20.74 -4.95 -13.38
N ASP A 136 22.04 -4.64 -13.22
CA ASP A 136 22.89 -5.22 -12.18
C ASP A 136 22.41 -4.85 -10.76
N GLN A 137 21.97 -3.61 -10.57
CA GLN A 137 21.38 -3.18 -9.31
C GLN A 137 20.06 -3.90 -9.00
N ARG A 138 19.23 -4.15 -10.01
CA ARG A 138 17.97 -4.91 -9.88
C ARG A 138 18.22 -6.36 -9.48
N GLU A 139 19.21 -6.99 -10.09
CA GLU A 139 19.61 -8.35 -9.74
C GLU A 139 20.15 -8.46 -8.32
N ALA A 140 20.96 -7.50 -7.87
CA ALA A 140 21.49 -7.45 -6.53
C ALA A 140 20.39 -7.30 -5.46
N GLU A 141 19.31 -6.55 -5.75
CA GLU A 141 18.16 -6.39 -4.84
C GLU A 141 17.35 -7.68 -4.68
N VAL A 142 17.31 -8.55 -5.68
CA VAL A 142 16.50 -9.78 -5.66
C VAL A 142 17.25 -10.99 -5.13
N ARG A 143 18.59 -11.01 -5.23
CA ARG A 143 19.41 -12.18 -4.85
C ARG A 143 19.67 -12.33 -3.34
N ARG A 144 19.25 -11.40 -2.52
CA ARG A 144 19.34 -11.47 -1.07
C ARG A 144 18.08 -12.11 -0.46
#